data_5e04848ec195ea20e2745b0734cf1a72
#
_entry.id   5e04848ec195ea20e2745b0734cf1a72
#
_cell.length_a   1.000
_cell.length_b   1.000
_cell.length_c   1.000
_cell.angle_alpha   90.00
_cell.angle_beta   90.00
_cell.angle_gamma   90.00
#
_symmetry.space_group_name_H-M   'P 1'
#
loop_
_entity.id
_entity.type
_entity.pdbx_description
1 polymer ?
#
loop_
_entity_poly.entity_id
_entity_poly.type
_entity_poly.pdbx_seq_one_letter_code
_entity_poly.pdbx_strand_id
1 'polypeptide(L)'
;MNLGAIEAQRPQAFAEVPAVLLVGGLGTRLQAVLPSTPKPLAPVGGVPFLELLVLQIRSQGIRRLVLCTGHRAEQIEEVFGDGRKWDVAIEYSRESRPLGTAGALKLAERLLLPWAEFLVMNGDSFLEFEFPRFQRFHREHGGLASIAVRRVPDASRYGTVQLDPRQRVIGFIEKKNAAAPGIVNGGVYLFKRAVLEHIPDGPASLEKDTFPRLLDYGVYAAEQGGMFIDIGTPEDYERAQALRESLCQAAVQERELGTH
;
A
#
# COMPACT_ATOMS: atom_id res chain seq x y z
N MET A 1 34.53 -26.72 -33.92
CA MET A 1 33.10 -26.34 -33.86
C MET A 1 32.81 -25.92 -32.43
N ASN A 2 32.65 -24.63 -32.23
CA ASN A 2 32.58 -24.01 -30.90
C ASN A 2 31.09 -23.87 -30.54
N LEU A 3 30.62 -24.72 -29.66
CA LEU A 3 29.27 -24.61 -29.09
C LEU A 3 29.28 -23.48 -28.08
N GLY A 4 29.04 -22.26 -28.54
CA GLY A 4 28.80 -21.12 -27.70
C GLY A 4 27.56 -21.38 -26.86
N ALA A 5 27.76 -21.41 -25.54
CA ALA A 5 26.73 -21.49 -24.55
C ALA A 5 25.74 -20.33 -24.78
N ILE A 6 24.51 -20.66 -25.09
CA ILE A 6 23.37 -19.74 -24.97
C ILE A 6 23.15 -19.58 -23.47
N GLU A 7 23.77 -18.56 -22.89
CA GLU A 7 23.34 -18.07 -21.58
C GLU A 7 21.89 -17.61 -21.73
N ALA A 8 20.97 -18.45 -21.27
CA ALA A 8 19.59 -18.05 -21.08
C ALA A 8 19.63 -16.82 -20.15
N GLN A 9 19.33 -15.66 -20.71
CA GLN A 9 19.11 -14.44 -19.92
C GLN A 9 18.03 -14.79 -18.89
N ARG A 10 18.43 -14.97 -17.63
CA ARG A 10 17.50 -15.01 -16.51
C ARG A 10 16.66 -13.74 -16.65
N PRO A 11 15.31 -13.82 -16.57
CA PRO A 11 14.47 -12.64 -16.55
C PRO A 11 15.07 -11.70 -15.51
N GLN A 12 15.26 -10.41 -15.86
CA GLN A 12 15.81 -9.40 -14.95
C GLN A 12 15.10 -9.55 -13.63
N ALA A 13 15.81 -10.03 -12.61
CA ALA A 13 15.26 -10.19 -11.25
C ALA A 13 14.68 -8.82 -10.89
N PHE A 14 13.37 -8.78 -10.63
CA PHE A 14 12.75 -7.57 -10.12
C PHE A 14 13.60 -7.15 -8.93
N ALA A 15 14.11 -5.90 -8.93
CA ALA A 15 14.96 -5.44 -7.86
C ALA A 15 14.19 -5.67 -6.55
N GLU A 16 14.83 -6.30 -5.57
CA GLU A 16 14.22 -6.51 -4.27
C GLU A 16 13.68 -5.16 -3.78
N VAL A 17 12.38 -5.09 -3.55
CA VAL A 17 11.67 -3.91 -3.08
C VAL A 17 11.01 -4.30 -1.78
N PRO A 18 11.29 -3.63 -0.64
CA PRO A 18 10.56 -3.87 0.58
C PRO A 18 9.17 -3.24 0.51
N ALA A 19 8.21 -3.80 1.24
CA ALA A 19 6.90 -3.21 1.42
C ALA A 19 6.74 -2.63 2.83
N VAL A 20 6.27 -1.40 2.92
CA VAL A 20 5.92 -0.72 4.16
C VAL A 20 4.41 -0.76 4.33
N LEU A 21 3.92 -1.25 5.46
CA LEU A 21 2.51 -1.27 5.81
C LEU A 21 2.24 -0.28 6.94
N LEU A 22 1.37 0.70 6.67
CA LEU A 22 0.99 1.74 7.64
C LEU A 22 -0.15 1.24 8.53
N VAL A 23 0.19 0.71 9.69
CA VAL A 23 -0.74 0.00 10.59
C VAL A 23 -0.84 0.63 11.99
N GLY A 24 -0.27 1.83 12.20
CA GLY A 24 -0.24 2.52 13.51
C GLY A 24 -1.49 3.31 13.89
N GLY A 25 -2.47 3.43 12.98
CA GLY A 25 -3.63 4.28 13.15
C GLY A 25 -4.56 3.87 14.31
N LEU A 26 -5.23 4.86 14.93
CA LEU A 26 -6.15 4.66 16.06
C LEU A 26 -7.42 3.86 15.70
N GLY A 27 -7.88 3.89 14.44
CA GLY A 27 -9.05 3.15 13.98
C GLY A 27 -10.36 3.54 14.66
N THR A 28 -10.49 4.78 15.15
CA THR A 28 -11.58 5.22 16.06
C THR A 28 -12.99 4.94 15.54
N ARG A 29 -13.23 5.05 14.23
CA ARG A 29 -14.55 4.80 13.64
C ARG A 29 -14.97 3.32 13.71
N LEU A 30 -14.02 2.40 13.61
CA LEU A 30 -14.27 0.97 13.69
C LEU A 30 -14.36 0.46 15.14
N GLN A 31 -13.86 1.24 16.12
CA GLN A 31 -13.94 0.90 17.55
C GLN A 31 -15.38 0.72 18.06
N ALA A 32 -16.38 1.30 17.37
CA ALA A 32 -17.78 1.09 17.70
C ALA A 32 -18.22 -0.39 17.59
N VAL A 33 -17.63 -1.13 16.65
CA VAL A 33 -17.92 -2.56 16.42
C VAL A 33 -16.80 -3.50 16.89
N LEU A 34 -15.57 -2.99 17.02
CA LEU A 34 -14.40 -3.74 17.47
C LEU A 34 -13.60 -2.94 18.54
N PRO A 35 -14.13 -2.80 19.77
CA PRO A 35 -13.55 -1.90 20.77
C PRO A 35 -12.18 -2.30 21.29
N SER A 36 -11.85 -3.60 21.28
CA SER A 36 -10.60 -4.15 21.81
C SER A 36 -9.59 -4.58 20.76
N THR A 37 -9.97 -4.61 19.48
CA THR A 37 -9.15 -5.10 18.38
C THR A 37 -8.59 -3.92 17.58
N PRO A 38 -7.25 -3.81 17.38
CA PRO A 38 -6.72 -2.80 16.48
C PRO A 38 -7.21 -3.05 15.05
N LYS A 39 -7.49 -1.98 14.30
CA LYS A 39 -8.07 -2.05 12.95
C LYS A 39 -7.37 -3.04 12.00
N PRO A 40 -6.03 -3.12 11.96
CA PRO A 40 -5.35 -4.10 11.09
C PRO A 40 -5.63 -5.56 11.49
N LEU A 41 -5.99 -5.82 12.74
CA LEU A 41 -6.36 -7.16 13.22
C LEU A 41 -7.86 -7.44 13.13
N ALA A 42 -8.67 -6.53 12.56
CA ALA A 42 -10.10 -6.76 12.36
C ALA A 42 -10.30 -8.05 11.53
N PRO A 43 -11.04 -9.05 12.04
CA PRO A 43 -11.16 -10.34 11.36
C PRO A 43 -12.09 -10.21 10.14
N VAL A 44 -11.60 -10.62 8.96
CA VAL A 44 -12.39 -10.75 7.73
C VAL A 44 -12.30 -12.21 7.28
N GLY A 45 -13.45 -12.90 7.25
CA GLY A 45 -13.47 -14.34 6.96
C GLY A 45 -12.71 -15.19 7.98
N GLY A 46 -12.54 -14.71 9.20
CA GLY A 46 -11.84 -15.42 10.28
C GLY A 46 -10.33 -15.17 10.35
N VAL A 47 -9.77 -14.38 9.43
CA VAL A 47 -8.34 -14.00 9.44
C VAL A 47 -8.19 -12.48 9.66
N PRO A 48 -7.10 -12.00 10.29
CA PRO A 48 -6.83 -10.57 10.39
C PRO A 48 -6.77 -9.90 9.02
N PHE A 49 -7.32 -8.69 8.88
CA PHE A 49 -7.26 -7.96 7.60
C PHE A 49 -5.82 -7.73 7.13
N LEU A 50 -4.90 -7.44 8.05
CA LEU A 50 -3.47 -7.32 7.75
C LEU A 50 -2.87 -8.61 7.17
N GLU A 51 -3.37 -9.78 7.56
CA GLU A 51 -2.92 -11.06 6.99
C GLU A 51 -3.24 -11.14 5.49
N LEU A 52 -4.40 -10.63 5.05
CA LEU A 52 -4.74 -10.55 3.63
C LEU A 52 -3.77 -9.68 2.85
N LEU A 53 -3.34 -8.53 3.44
CA LEU A 53 -2.34 -7.65 2.82
C LEU A 53 -0.96 -8.32 2.75
N VAL A 54 -0.54 -9.01 3.81
CA VAL A 54 0.73 -9.75 3.85
C VAL A 54 0.73 -10.86 2.79
N LEU A 55 -0.35 -11.62 2.66
CA LEU A 55 -0.49 -12.67 1.66
C LEU A 55 -0.47 -12.08 0.23
N GLN A 56 -1.16 -10.96 0.01
CA GLN A 56 -1.13 -10.27 -1.27
C GLN A 56 0.29 -9.82 -1.65
N ILE A 57 1.02 -9.19 -0.73
CA ILE A 57 2.41 -8.74 -0.95
C ILE A 57 3.30 -9.95 -1.25
N ARG A 58 3.16 -11.02 -0.47
CA ARG A 58 3.90 -12.26 -0.69
C ARG A 58 3.62 -12.88 -2.06
N SER A 59 2.36 -12.93 -2.50
CA SER A 59 1.98 -13.45 -3.82
C SER A 59 2.57 -12.66 -4.97
N GLN A 60 2.88 -11.36 -4.76
CA GLN A 60 3.58 -10.48 -5.70
C GLN A 60 5.11 -10.67 -5.68
N GLY A 61 5.65 -11.62 -4.92
CA GLY A 61 7.08 -11.91 -4.86
C GLY A 61 7.87 -11.07 -3.84
N ILE A 62 7.22 -10.16 -3.10
CA ILE A 62 7.88 -9.32 -2.08
C ILE A 62 7.97 -10.11 -0.77
N ARG A 63 9.16 -10.15 -0.18
CA ARG A 63 9.46 -10.95 1.03
C ARG A 63 9.93 -10.12 2.22
N ARG A 64 10.22 -8.84 2.05
CA ARG A 64 10.65 -7.94 3.12
C ARG A 64 9.57 -6.93 3.43
N LEU A 65 9.13 -6.89 4.68
CA LEU A 65 8.06 -6.01 5.15
C LEU A 65 8.55 -5.15 6.30
N VAL A 66 8.13 -3.89 6.32
CA VAL A 66 8.26 -2.98 7.45
C VAL A 66 6.86 -2.61 7.91
N LEU A 67 6.50 -3.01 9.13
CA LEU A 67 5.22 -2.62 9.73
C LEU A 67 5.42 -1.35 10.55
N CYS A 68 4.82 -0.23 10.11
CA CYS A 68 4.76 1.00 10.89
C CYS A 68 3.62 0.88 11.89
N THR A 69 3.95 0.48 13.13
CA THR A 69 3.00 0.23 14.22
C THR A 69 2.90 1.43 15.16
N GLY A 70 1.82 1.50 15.94
CA GLY A 70 1.60 2.57 16.90
C GLY A 70 0.60 2.15 17.97
N HIS A 71 -0.66 2.54 17.83
CA HIS A 71 -1.70 2.15 18.78
C HIS A 71 -1.86 0.63 18.86
N ARG A 72 -1.68 0.06 20.07
CA ARG A 72 -1.74 -1.39 20.33
C ARG A 72 -0.72 -2.20 19.49
N ALA A 73 0.46 -1.64 19.29
CA ALA A 73 1.53 -2.27 18.53
C ALA A 73 1.82 -3.71 18.98
N GLU A 74 1.82 -3.94 20.30
CA GLU A 74 2.11 -5.23 20.91
C GLU A 74 1.21 -6.35 20.38
N GLN A 75 -0.08 -6.06 20.16
CA GLN A 75 -1.03 -7.06 19.63
C GLN A 75 -0.71 -7.43 18.18
N ILE A 76 -0.25 -6.45 17.37
CA ILE A 76 0.16 -6.70 15.99
C ILE A 76 1.47 -7.52 15.98
N GLU A 77 2.44 -7.11 16.81
CA GLU A 77 3.74 -7.77 16.93
C GLU A 77 3.60 -9.20 17.45
N GLU A 78 2.69 -9.46 18.41
CA GLU A 78 2.39 -10.81 18.92
C GLU A 78 1.80 -11.73 17.83
N VAL A 79 0.90 -11.22 16.99
CA VAL A 79 0.27 -12.01 15.92
C VAL A 79 1.23 -12.28 14.78
N PHE A 80 2.02 -11.27 14.35
CA PHE A 80 2.82 -11.38 13.13
C PHE A 80 4.28 -11.79 13.38
N GLY A 81 4.82 -11.58 14.59
CA GLY A 81 6.19 -11.97 14.94
C GLY A 81 7.22 -11.51 13.91
N ASP A 82 8.12 -12.40 13.52
CA ASP A 82 9.13 -12.12 12.49
C ASP A 82 8.68 -12.42 11.05
N GLY A 83 7.43 -12.82 10.86
CA GLY A 83 6.83 -13.07 9.55
C GLY A 83 7.06 -14.44 8.95
N ARG A 84 7.87 -15.31 9.57
CA ARG A 84 8.20 -16.66 9.03
C ARG A 84 6.97 -17.51 8.72
N LYS A 85 5.91 -17.37 9.51
CA LYS A 85 4.63 -18.06 9.27
C LYS A 85 4.07 -17.83 7.86
N TRP A 86 4.34 -16.65 7.28
CA TRP A 86 3.87 -16.25 5.95
C TRP A 86 4.97 -16.24 4.88
N ASP A 87 6.15 -16.81 5.18
CA ASP A 87 7.30 -16.81 4.27
C ASP A 87 7.74 -15.38 3.87
N VAL A 88 7.77 -14.48 4.86
CA VAL A 88 8.27 -13.11 4.75
C VAL A 88 9.15 -12.77 5.96
N ALA A 89 9.97 -11.72 5.85
CA ALA A 89 10.72 -11.15 6.96
C ALA A 89 10.07 -9.82 7.35
N ILE A 90 9.67 -9.68 8.61
CA ILE A 90 9.01 -8.49 9.14
C ILE A 90 9.94 -7.75 10.10
N GLU A 91 10.12 -6.45 9.85
CA GLU A 91 10.72 -5.50 10.77
C GLU A 91 9.67 -4.48 11.22
N TYR A 92 9.83 -3.92 12.41
CA TYR A 92 8.85 -3.00 13.00
C TYR A 92 9.45 -1.61 13.18
N SER A 93 8.66 -0.59 12.77
CA SER A 93 8.91 0.82 13.10
C SER A 93 7.77 1.29 13.98
N ARG A 94 8.03 1.42 15.29
CA ARG A 94 7.00 1.73 16.28
C ARG A 94 7.00 3.20 16.64
N GLU A 95 5.88 3.88 16.40
CA GLU A 95 5.67 5.25 16.85
C GLU A 95 5.20 5.29 18.32
N SER A 96 5.76 6.22 19.12
CA SER A 96 5.38 6.44 20.51
C SER A 96 4.20 7.39 20.68
N ARG A 97 3.85 8.13 19.62
CA ARG A 97 2.71 9.04 19.51
C ARG A 97 2.24 9.05 18.07
N PRO A 98 0.97 9.40 17.78
CA PRO A 98 0.48 9.46 16.41
C PRO A 98 1.30 10.40 15.52
N LEU A 99 1.93 9.88 14.47
CA LEU A 99 2.74 10.63 13.52
C LEU A 99 2.04 10.83 12.17
N GLY A 100 0.89 10.21 11.94
CA GLY A 100 0.24 10.20 10.64
C GLY A 100 0.99 9.34 9.60
N THR A 101 0.45 9.25 8.39
CA THR A 101 0.94 8.33 7.36
C THR A 101 2.37 8.65 6.91
N ALA A 102 2.68 9.92 6.67
CA ALA A 102 4.02 10.34 6.25
C ALA A 102 5.02 10.34 7.41
N GLY A 103 4.62 10.79 8.60
CA GLY A 103 5.50 10.79 9.77
C GLY A 103 5.88 9.38 10.21
N ALA A 104 4.97 8.40 10.12
CA ALA A 104 5.26 6.99 10.38
C ALA A 104 6.27 6.43 9.36
N LEU A 105 6.12 6.80 8.07
CA LEU A 105 7.07 6.45 7.02
C LEU A 105 8.46 7.09 7.28
N LYS A 106 8.50 8.36 7.68
CA LYS A 106 9.76 9.04 8.04
C LYS A 106 10.45 8.38 9.21
N LEU A 107 9.71 7.95 10.23
CA LEU A 107 10.27 7.20 11.37
C LEU A 107 10.94 5.89 10.92
N ALA A 108 10.39 5.23 9.89
CA ALA A 108 10.94 3.99 9.33
C ALA A 108 12.15 4.22 8.41
N GLU A 109 12.58 5.46 8.16
CA GLU A 109 13.62 5.82 7.18
C GLU A 109 14.88 4.95 7.26
N ARG A 110 15.40 4.67 8.46
CA ARG A 110 16.61 3.86 8.65
C ARG A 110 16.50 2.44 8.08
N LEU A 111 15.30 1.85 8.13
CA LEU A 111 15.01 0.53 7.57
C LEU A 111 14.91 0.57 6.04
N LEU A 112 14.70 1.76 5.47
CA LEU A 112 14.51 1.97 4.03
C LEU A 112 15.78 2.45 3.30
N LEU A 113 16.78 2.95 4.02
CA LEU A 113 18.03 3.46 3.43
C LEU A 113 18.73 2.49 2.47
N PRO A 114 18.74 1.15 2.70
CA PRO A 114 19.39 0.21 1.78
C PRO A 114 18.73 0.11 0.40
N TRP A 115 17.49 0.60 0.24
CA TRP A 115 16.66 0.38 -0.93
C TRP A 115 16.56 1.62 -1.81
N ALA A 116 16.62 1.46 -3.14
CA ALA A 116 16.45 2.56 -4.08
C ALA A 116 14.99 3.00 -4.22
N GLU A 117 14.08 2.03 -4.09
CA GLU A 117 12.62 2.20 -4.15
C GLU A 117 11.95 1.27 -3.13
N PHE A 118 10.75 1.62 -2.70
CA PHE A 118 9.95 0.81 -1.77
C PHE A 118 8.46 0.99 -2.01
N LEU A 119 7.71 -0.09 -1.79
CA LEU A 119 6.26 -0.10 -1.82
C LEU A 119 5.73 0.41 -0.47
N VAL A 120 4.66 1.21 -0.48
CA VAL A 120 3.95 1.62 0.74
C VAL A 120 2.47 1.28 0.56
N MET A 121 1.85 0.72 1.59
CA MET A 121 0.43 0.39 1.58
C MET A 121 -0.25 0.86 2.86
N ASN A 122 -1.47 1.38 2.72
CA ASN A 122 -2.34 1.61 3.86
C ASN A 122 -2.77 0.27 4.46
N GLY A 123 -2.72 0.15 5.79
CA GLY A 123 -3.05 -1.09 6.50
C GLY A 123 -4.55 -1.33 6.70
N ASP A 124 -5.39 -0.50 6.09
CA ASP A 124 -6.85 -0.51 6.25
C ASP A 124 -7.62 -0.55 4.92
N SER A 125 -6.90 -0.67 3.81
CA SER A 125 -7.49 -0.82 2.47
C SER A 125 -6.83 -1.96 1.70
N PHE A 126 -7.63 -2.70 0.96
CA PHE A 126 -7.20 -3.73 0.03
C PHE A 126 -7.47 -3.24 -1.40
N LEU A 127 -6.43 -3.12 -2.19
CA LEU A 127 -6.51 -2.87 -3.63
C LEU A 127 -5.85 -4.02 -4.36
N GLU A 128 -6.56 -4.66 -5.24
CA GLU A 128 -5.99 -5.68 -6.11
C GLU A 128 -5.12 -5.00 -7.19
N PHE A 129 -3.84 -5.35 -7.22
CA PHE A 129 -2.85 -4.77 -8.15
C PHE A 129 -1.82 -5.81 -8.57
N GLU A 130 -1.10 -5.52 -9.65
CA GLU A 130 0.01 -6.32 -10.15
C GLU A 130 1.32 -5.55 -9.95
N PHE A 131 2.13 -5.99 -8.96
CA PHE A 131 3.36 -5.29 -8.60
C PHE A 131 4.35 -5.14 -9.78
N PRO A 132 4.64 -6.17 -10.60
CA PRO A 132 5.55 -6.03 -11.73
C PRO A 132 5.11 -4.98 -12.75
N ARG A 133 3.80 -4.91 -13.03
CA ARG A 133 3.22 -3.89 -13.92
C ARG A 133 3.29 -2.50 -13.29
N PHE A 134 3.01 -2.39 -11.99
CA PHE A 134 3.06 -1.13 -11.26
C PHE A 134 4.50 -0.61 -11.15
N GLN A 135 5.47 -1.50 -10.90
CA GLN A 135 6.89 -1.14 -10.85
C GLN A 135 7.41 -0.67 -12.22
N ARG A 136 7.04 -1.38 -13.31
CA ARG A 136 7.37 -0.95 -14.67
C ARG A 136 6.83 0.44 -14.95
N PHE A 137 5.55 0.67 -14.68
CA PHE A 137 4.91 1.99 -14.82
C PHE A 137 5.69 3.08 -14.07
N HIS A 138 6.06 2.83 -12.80
CA HIS A 138 6.82 3.78 -11.99
C HIS A 138 8.17 4.16 -12.62
N ARG A 139 8.88 3.17 -13.14
CA ARG A 139 10.19 3.37 -13.76
C ARG A 139 10.09 4.11 -15.10
N GLU A 140 9.11 3.79 -15.92
CA GLU A 140 8.88 4.43 -17.22
C GLU A 140 8.53 5.92 -17.09
N HIS A 141 7.75 6.30 -16.08
CA HIS A 141 7.39 7.70 -15.85
C HIS A 141 8.47 8.51 -15.13
N GLY A 142 9.36 7.87 -14.40
CA GLY A 142 10.58 8.46 -13.83
C GLY A 142 10.38 9.43 -12.65
N GLY A 143 9.15 9.68 -12.19
CA GLY A 143 8.83 10.54 -11.04
C GLY A 143 9.33 9.99 -9.70
N LEU A 144 9.19 10.76 -8.63
CA LEU A 144 9.54 10.32 -7.27
C LEU A 144 8.49 9.37 -6.68
N ALA A 145 7.23 9.46 -7.13
CA ALA A 145 6.13 8.67 -6.59
C ALA A 145 5.18 8.18 -7.69
N SER A 146 4.65 6.98 -7.50
CA SER A 146 3.49 6.48 -8.23
C SER A 146 2.41 6.07 -7.24
N ILE A 147 1.16 6.38 -7.57
CA ILE A 147 -0.04 6.06 -6.78
C ILE A 147 -0.85 5.05 -7.57
N ALA A 148 -1.18 3.92 -6.97
CA ALA A 148 -2.19 3.03 -7.51
C ALA A 148 -3.57 3.62 -7.25
N VAL A 149 -4.34 3.85 -8.31
CA VAL A 149 -5.64 4.50 -8.25
C VAL A 149 -6.74 3.58 -8.79
N ARG A 150 -7.96 3.83 -8.36
CA ARG A 150 -9.15 3.10 -8.81
C ARG A 150 -10.21 4.06 -9.30
N ARG A 151 -10.77 3.77 -10.48
CA ARG A 151 -11.99 4.45 -10.95
C ARG A 151 -13.20 3.84 -10.28
N VAL A 152 -14.01 4.67 -9.63
CA VAL A 152 -15.24 4.26 -8.95
C VAL A 152 -16.42 5.05 -9.48
N PRO A 153 -17.63 4.43 -9.56
CA PRO A 153 -18.84 5.12 -10.03
C PRO A 153 -19.32 6.19 -9.04
N ASP A 154 -19.00 6.02 -7.76
CA ASP A 154 -19.29 6.99 -6.70
C ASP A 154 -18.05 7.20 -5.81
N ALA A 155 -17.46 8.38 -5.93
CA ALA A 155 -16.29 8.81 -5.17
C ALA A 155 -16.65 9.71 -3.97
N SER A 156 -17.92 9.89 -3.62
CA SER A 156 -18.39 10.81 -2.56
C SER A 156 -17.74 10.57 -1.20
N ARG A 157 -17.34 9.31 -0.94
CA ARG A 157 -16.72 8.87 0.33
C ARG A 157 -15.20 9.02 0.36
N TYR A 158 -14.57 9.30 -0.79
CA TYR A 158 -13.12 9.31 -0.96
C TYR A 158 -12.62 10.67 -1.43
N GLY A 159 -11.35 10.98 -1.16
CA GLY A 159 -10.64 12.02 -1.89
C GLY A 159 -10.33 11.55 -3.30
N THR A 160 -10.44 12.43 -4.29
CA THR A 160 -10.17 12.10 -5.69
C THR A 160 -8.85 12.69 -6.17
N VAL A 161 -8.25 12.02 -7.14
CA VAL A 161 -7.00 12.40 -7.76
C VAL A 161 -7.29 13.01 -9.14
N GLN A 162 -6.73 14.19 -9.40
CA GLN A 162 -6.80 14.84 -10.70
C GLN A 162 -5.57 14.48 -11.54
N LEU A 163 -5.78 14.08 -12.77
CA LEU A 163 -4.73 13.64 -13.68
C LEU A 163 -4.70 14.48 -14.94
N ASP A 164 -3.51 14.68 -15.47
CA ASP A 164 -3.33 15.15 -16.84
C ASP A 164 -3.40 13.95 -17.85
N PRO A 165 -3.39 14.22 -19.17
CA PRO A 165 -3.41 13.15 -20.18
C PRO A 165 -2.22 12.18 -20.15
N ARG A 166 -1.12 12.54 -19.47
CA ARG A 166 0.07 11.71 -19.28
C ARG A 166 0.07 10.94 -17.95
N GLN A 167 -1.11 10.87 -17.29
CA GLN A 167 -1.28 10.20 -15.99
C GLN A 167 -0.50 10.86 -14.84
N ARG A 168 0.00 12.09 -15.03
CA ARG A 168 0.62 12.86 -13.96
C ARG A 168 -0.45 13.40 -13.04
N VAL A 169 -0.23 13.28 -11.75
CA VAL A 169 -1.09 13.88 -10.73
C VAL A 169 -0.87 15.39 -10.74
N ILE A 170 -1.95 16.15 -10.93
CA ILE A 170 -1.97 17.60 -10.92
C ILE A 170 -2.68 18.19 -9.71
N GLY A 171 -3.36 17.36 -8.93
CA GLY A 171 -4.03 17.77 -7.71
C GLY A 171 -4.79 16.68 -7.02
N PHE A 172 -5.18 16.98 -5.78
CA PHE A 172 -6.04 16.14 -4.94
C PHE A 172 -7.27 16.96 -4.56
N ILE A 173 -8.44 16.35 -4.66
CA ILE A 173 -9.71 16.99 -4.29
C ILE A 173 -10.24 16.27 -3.06
N GLU A 174 -10.50 17.03 -2.01
CA GLU A 174 -11.16 16.52 -0.80
C GLU A 174 -12.56 15.97 -1.15
N LYS A 175 -13.08 15.13 -0.27
CA LYS A 175 -14.41 14.51 -0.39
C LYS A 175 -15.48 15.53 -0.74
N LYS A 176 -16.33 15.19 -1.72
CA LYS A 176 -17.54 15.95 -2.06
C LYS A 176 -18.75 15.16 -1.58
N ASN A 177 -19.70 15.83 -0.92
CA ASN A 177 -20.93 15.21 -0.42
C ASN A 177 -21.93 14.80 -1.52
N ALA A 178 -21.56 14.89 -2.79
CA ALA A 178 -22.42 14.52 -3.93
C ALA A 178 -21.84 13.29 -4.62
N ALA A 179 -22.68 12.31 -4.89
CA ALA A 179 -22.32 11.11 -5.64
C ALA A 179 -21.89 11.49 -7.07
N ALA A 180 -20.67 11.16 -7.43
CA ALA A 180 -20.12 11.37 -8.76
C ALA A 180 -18.99 10.38 -9.03
N PRO A 181 -18.81 9.96 -10.30
CA PRO A 181 -17.65 9.15 -10.67
C PRO A 181 -16.34 9.88 -10.37
N GLY A 182 -15.32 9.13 -9.99
CA GLY A 182 -14.02 9.70 -9.70
C GLY A 182 -12.88 8.68 -9.71
N ILE A 183 -11.67 9.20 -9.72
CA ILE A 183 -10.45 8.41 -9.56
C ILE A 183 -10.01 8.57 -8.12
N VAL A 184 -10.03 7.48 -7.37
CA VAL A 184 -9.70 7.48 -5.93
C VAL A 184 -8.33 6.91 -5.68
N ASN A 185 -7.69 7.39 -4.62
CA ASN A 185 -6.43 6.85 -4.12
C ASN A 185 -6.68 5.45 -3.55
N GLY A 186 -5.98 4.44 -4.08
CA GLY A 186 -6.13 3.05 -3.67
C GLY A 186 -5.30 2.65 -2.44
N GLY A 187 -4.54 3.59 -1.86
CA GLY A 187 -3.73 3.33 -0.68
C GLY A 187 -2.48 2.48 -0.94
N VAL A 188 -2.04 2.38 -2.19
CA VAL A 188 -0.82 1.67 -2.60
C VAL A 188 0.06 2.63 -3.37
N TYR A 189 1.31 2.74 -2.96
CA TYR A 189 2.28 3.70 -3.49
C TYR A 189 3.61 3.04 -3.77
N LEU A 190 4.29 3.45 -4.84
CA LEU A 190 5.68 3.09 -5.09
C LEU A 190 6.51 4.36 -5.07
N PHE A 191 7.49 4.41 -4.19
CA PHE A 191 8.33 5.58 -3.95
C PHE A 191 9.79 5.30 -4.29
N LYS A 192 10.46 6.27 -4.91
CA LYS A 192 11.91 6.35 -4.84
C LYS A 192 12.33 6.81 -3.44
N ARG A 193 13.46 6.32 -2.96
CA ARG A 193 13.97 6.68 -1.62
C ARG A 193 14.06 8.19 -1.39
N ALA A 194 14.37 8.98 -2.41
CA ALA A 194 14.44 10.44 -2.33
C ALA A 194 13.13 11.10 -1.83
N VAL A 195 11.99 10.41 -1.89
CA VAL A 195 10.73 10.90 -1.27
C VAL A 195 10.91 11.21 0.22
N LEU A 196 11.75 10.45 0.94
CA LEU A 196 11.98 10.63 2.37
C LEU A 196 12.56 12.01 2.73
N GLU A 197 13.26 12.65 1.79
CA GLU A 197 13.80 14.00 1.95
C GLU A 197 12.71 15.09 1.90
N HIS A 198 11.56 14.76 1.32
CA HIS A 198 10.40 15.68 1.17
C HIS A 198 9.34 15.50 2.26
N ILE A 199 9.48 14.51 3.12
CA ILE A 199 8.59 14.30 4.26
C ILE A 199 9.02 15.23 5.40
N PRO A 200 8.12 16.07 5.93
CA PRO A 200 8.43 16.95 7.06
C PRO A 200 8.67 16.13 8.34
N ASP A 201 9.49 16.65 9.23
CA ASP A 201 9.67 16.07 10.55
C ASP A 201 8.38 16.17 11.39
N GLY A 202 8.12 15.11 12.17
CA GLY A 202 6.99 15.04 13.07
C GLY A 202 5.69 14.53 12.43
N PRO A 203 4.51 14.87 12.99
CA PRO A 203 3.22 14.41 12.47
C PRO A 203 2.94 14.97 11.08
N ALA A 204 2.71 14.08 10.10
CA ALA A 204 2.43 14.46 8.72
C ALA A 204 1.60 13.39 7.99
N SER A 205 0.78 13.82 7.03
CA SER A 205 -0.01 12.97 6.14
C SER A 205 0.67 12.85 4.77
N LEU A 206 0.64 11.66 4.17
CA LEU A 206 1.07 11.49 2.77
C LEU A 206 0.21 12.35 1.85
N GLU A 207 -1.10 12.33 2.03
CA GLU A 207 -2.07 12.97 1.13
C GLU A 207 -2.08 14.50 1.27
N LYS A 208 -2.00 15.01 2.50
CA LYS A 208 -2.15 16.45 2.80
C LYS A 208 -0.83 17.21 2.77
N ASP A 209 0.23 16.57 3.25
CA ASP A 209 1.49 17.28 3.51
C ASP A 209 2.61 16.88 2.53
N THR A 210 2.64 15.61 2.09
CA THR A 210 3.75 15.08 1.28
C THR A 210 3.46 15.12 -0.21
N PHE A 211 2.37 14.52 -0.69
CA PHE A 211 2.06 14.51 -2.12
C PHE A 211 1.98 15.90 -2.76
N PRO A 212 1.38 16.94 -2.14
CA PRO A 212 1.40 18.28 -2.72
C PRO A 212 2.81 18.81 -2.99
N ARG A 213 3.77 18.50 -2.10
CA ARG A 213 5.18 18.88 -2.27
C ARG A 213 5.90 18.10 -3.36
N LEU A 214 5.43 16.88 -3.65
CA LEU A 214 6.03 16.00 -4.65
C LEU A 214 5.53 16.28 -6.07
N LEU A 215 4.48 17.09 -6.26
CA LEU A 215 3.90 17.32 -7.59
C LEU A 215 4.95 17.86 -8.59
N ASP A 216 5.84 18.73 -8.16
CA ASP A 216 6.90 19.28 -9.01
C ASP A 216 7.97 18.24 -9.39
N TYR A 217 8.16 17.21 -8.56
CA TYR A 217 9.13 16.13 -8.75
C TYR A 217 8.56 14.92 -9.51
N GLY A 218 7.29 14.98 -9.90
CA GLY A 218 6.58 13.94 -10.63
C GLY A 218 5.92 12.91 -9.71
N VAL A 219 4.60 13.01 -9.64
CA VAL A 219 3.71 12.00 -9.07
C VAL A 219 2.84 11.50 -10.19
N TYR A 220 2.79 10.19 -10.40
CA TYR A 220 2.01 9.57 -11.47
C TYR A 220 0.99 8.59 -10.91
N ALA A 221 -0.13 8.41 -11.59
CA ALA A 221 -1.20 7.53 -11.15
C ALA A 221 -1.39 6.36 -12.10
N ALA A 222 -1.21 5.15 -11.59
CA ALA A 222 -1.46 3.91 -12.31
C ALA A 222 -2.86 3.38 -11.97
N GLU A 223 -3.76 3.39 -12.93
CA GLU A 223 -5.11 2.83 -12.73
C GLU A 223 -5.04 1.31 -12.60
N GLN A 224 -5.63 0.79 -11.51
CA GLN A 224 -5.72 -0.64 -11.22
C GLN A 224 -7.13 -1.16 -11.46
N GLY A 225 -7.20 -2.39 -11.97
CA GLY A 225 -8.43 -3.16 -12.06
C GLY A 225 -8.75 -3.89 -10.76
N GLY A 226 -9.73 -4.80 -10.81
CA GLY A 226 -9.99 -5.73 -9.72
C GLY A 226 -10.70 -5.12 -8.50
N MET A 227 -10.48 -5.75 -7.35
CA MET A 227 -11.17 -5.41 -6.12
C MET A 227 -10.54 -4.21 -5.42
N PHE A 228 -11.40 -3.34 -4.88
CA PHE A 228 -11.00 -2.29 -3.94
C PHE A 228 -11.97 -2.24 -2.77
N ILE A 229 -11.44 -2.32 -1.56
CA ILE A 229 -12.21 -2.21 -0.32
C ILE A 229 -11.39 -1.52 0.76
N ASP A 230 -12.05 -0.66 1.51
CA ASP A 230 -11.53 0.01 2.71
C ASP A 230 -12.37 -0.48 3.89
N ILE A 231 -11.75 -0.72 5.04
CA ILE A 231 -12.45 -1.12 6.26
C ILE A 231 -12.51 0.02 7.27
N GLY A 232 -12.51 1.27 6.81
CA GLY A 232 -12.47 2.48 7.63
C GLY A 232 -13.72 2.76 8.45
N THR A 233 -14.89 2.25 8.05
CA THR A 233 -16.17 2.42 8.74
C THR A 233 -16.82 1.07 9.01
N PRO A 234 -17.80 1.01 9.96
CA PRO A 234 -18.57 -0.22 10.19
C PRO A 234 -19.22 -0.77 8.93
N GLU A 235 -19.83 0.08 8.10
CA GLU A 235 -20.48 -0.33 6.84
C GLU A 235 -19.48 -0.93 5.84
N ASP A 236 -18.29 -0.34 5.73
CA ASP A 236 -17.24 -0.89 4.86
C ASP A 236 -16.70 -2.21 5.38
N TYR A 237 -16.60 -2.34 6.71
CA TYR A 237 -16.22 -3.58 7.35
C TYR A 237 -17.24 -4.70 7.10
N GLU A 238 -18.54 -4.42 7.22
CA GLU A 238 -19.61 -5.36 6.86
C GLU A 238 -19.52 -5.77 5.39
N ARG A 239 -19.23 -4.82 4.50
CA ARG A 239 -19.02 -5.11 3.07
C ARG A 239 -17.79 -6.00 2.84
N ALA A 240 -16.71 -5.79 3.60
CA ALA A 240 -15.54 -6.67 3.56
C ALA A 240 -15.88 -8.10 4.00
N GLN A 241 -16.70 -8.25 5.04
CA GLN A 241 -17.19 -9.57 5.48
C GLN A 241 -18.02 -10.28 4.40
N ALA A 242 -18.89 -9.55 3.69
CA ALA A 242 -19.67 -10.11 2.60
C ALA A 242 -18.79 -10.57 1.41
N LEU A 243 -17.63 -9.93 1.22
CA LEU A 243 -16.69 -10.21 0.13
C LEU A 243 -15.50 -11.10 0.57
N ARG A 244 -15.53 -11.69 1.76
CA ARG A 244 -14.41 -12.41 2.36
C ARG A 244 -13.78 -13.48 1.47
N GLU A 245 -14.58 -14.26 0.77
CA GLU A 245 -14.09 -15.35 -0.10
C GLU A 245 -13.30 -14.77 -1.29
N SER A 246 -13.84 -13.74 -1.92
CA SER A 246 -13.18 -13.05 -3.03
C SER A 246 -11.90 -12.33 -2.57
N LEU A 247 -11.91 -11.72 -1.37
CA LEU A 247 -10.73 -11.10 -0.77
C LEU A 247 -9.63 -12.13 -0.49
N CYS A 248 -9.97 -13.27 0.09
CA CYS A 248 -9.02 -14.35 0.34
C CYS A 248 -8.44 -14.90 -0.98
N GLN A 249 -9.27 -15.09 -2.00
CA GLN A 249 -8.81 -15.53 -3.32
C GLN A 249 -7.85 -14.51 -3.95
N ALA A 250 -8.24 -13.23 -3.96
CA ALA A 250 -7.40 -12.15 -4.52
C ALA A 250 -6.06 -11.99 -3.78
N ALA A 251 -6.04 -12.21 -2.46
CA ALA A 251 -4.83 -12.11 -1.65
C ALA A 251 -3.79 -13.20 -1.94
N VAL A 252 -4.22 -14.41 -2.31
CA VAL A 252 -3.32 -15.55 -2.54
C VAL A 252 -3.07 -15.87 -4.01
N GLN A 253 -3.75 -15.17 -4.93
CA GLN A 253 -3.63 -15.43 -6.36
C GLN A 253 -2.22 -15.11 -6.85
N GLU A 254 -1.40 -16.14 -7.07
CA GLU A 254 -0.16 -16.01 -7.84
C GLU A 254 -0.55 -15.71 -9.29
N ARG A 255 -0.28 -14.49 -9.73
CA ARG A 255 -0.49 -14.13 -11.14
C ARG A 255 0.75 -14.55 -11.90
N GLU A 256 0.57 -15.45 -12.86
CA GLU A 256 1.63 -15.81 -13.80
C GLU A 256 2.18 -14.51 -14.42
N LEU A 257 3.49 -14.34 -14.33
CA LEU A 257 4.21 -13.23 -14.97
C LEU A 257 3.96 -13.35 -16.47
N GLY A 258 2.97 -12.61 -16.96
CA GLY A 258 2.60 -12.59 -18.36
C GLY A 258 3.81 -12.25 -19.21
N THR A 259 4.34 -13.24 -19.92
CA THR A 259 5.22 -13.08 -21.06
C THR A 259 4.40 -12.53 -22.22
N HIS A 260 4.27 -11.19 -22.31
CA HIS A 260 3.90 -10.52 -23.56
C HIS A 260 4.64 -9.19 -23.66
#